data_2072dca3ba93d256d4fc6cab9ea5fbd7
#
_entry.id   2072dca3ba93d256d4fc6cab9ea5fbd7
#
_cell.length_a   1.000
_cell.length_b   1.000
_cell.length_c   1.000
_cell.angle_alpha   90.00
_cell.angle_beta   90.00
_cell.angle_gamma   90.00
#
_symmetry.space_group_name_H-M   'P 1'
#
loop_
_entity.id
_entity.type
_entity.pdbx_description
1 polymer ?
#
loop_
_entity_poly.entity_id
_entity_poly.type
_entity_poly.pdbx_seq_one_letter_code
_entity_poly.pdbx_strand_id
1 'polypeptide(L)'
;IINYEGINITRDSNAITDVIEGVTINLLSASASNVNLTITNDRSALKTSIQDMVDSYNDLLLLFDNFTAEKTDVEMSGALSEDGALVRFLTNKIRTTIFADSSTASGSIVAIRDLGITTDQYGKIKFDTTKYDAAVLESYSDIVTMLTADTSGQYLFDSNNKGLAQDIATALEDLTDSTGVVTNRETSGADKLD
;
A
#
# COMPACT_ATOMS: atom_id res chain seq x y z
N ILE A 1 -33.58 -12.88 -19.40
CA ILE A 1 -32.73 -13.96 -19.98
C ILE A 1 -31.56 -13.28 -20.68
N ILE A 2 -30.36 -13.72 -20.40
CA ILE A 2 -29.15 -13.37 -21.16
C ILE A 2 -28.55 -14.65 -21.74
N ASN A 3 -27.88 -14.50 -22.88
CA ASN A 3 -27.04 -15.58 -23.43
C ASN A 3 -25.57 -15.19 -23.19
N TYR A 4 -24.85 -15.99 -22.40
CA TYR A 4 -23.43 -15.80 -22.12
C TYR A 4 -22.68 -16.99 -22.68
N GLU A 5 -21.83 -16.78 -23.67
CA GLU A 5 -21.06 -17.83 -24.35
C GLU A 5 -21.89 -19.03 -24.82
N GLY A 6 -23.11 -18.78 -25.33
CA GLY A 6 -24.02 -19.83 -25.78
C GLY A 6 -24.93 -20.43 -24.70
N ILE A 7 -24.77 -20.05 -23.45
CA ILE A 7 -25.58 -20.53 -22.32
C ILE A 7 -26.66 -19.50 -21.99
N ASN A 8 -27.93 -19.95 -22.00
CA ASN A 8 -29.04 -19.12 -21.59
C ASN A 8 -29.17 -19.07 -20.06
N ILE A 9 -29.08 -17.88 -19.51
CA ILE A 9 -29.15 -17.62 -18.07
C ILE A 9 -30.41 -16.82 -17.80
N THR A 10 -31.26 -17.33 -16.92
CA THR A 10 -32.49 -16.66 -16.47
C THR A 10 -32.33 -16.25 -15.02
N ARG A 11 -32.61 -14.98 -14.73
CA ARG A 11 -32.62 -14.42 -13.36
C ARG A 11 -33.84 -13.53 -13.19
N ASP A 12 -34.26 -13.38 -11.96
CA ASP A 12 -35.42 -12.55 -11.59
C ASP A 12 -35.06 -11.07 -11.43
N SER A 13 -33.74 -10.77 -11.40
CA SER A 13 -33.19 -9.41 -11.32
C SER A 13 -32.42 -9.04 -12.57
N ASN A 14 -32.39 -7.75 -12.89
CA ASN A 14 -31.51 -7.19 -13.92
C ASN A 14 -30.07 -6.96 -13.43
N ALA A 15 -29.80 -7.05 -12.13
CA ALA A 15 -28.46 -7.08 -11.56
C ALA A 15 -28.04 -8.54 -11.38
N ILE A 16 -27.06 -9.00 -12.14
CA ILE A 16 -26.57 -10.38 -12.19
C ILE A 16 -25.17 -10.42 -11.60
N THR A 17 -25.00 -11.14 -10.50
CA THR A 17 -23.73 -11.16 -9.72
C THR A 17 -23.06 -12.52 -9.71
N ASP A 18 -23.64 -13.53 -10.34
CA ASP A 18 -23.27 -14.93 -10.20
C ASP A 18 -22.83 -15.61 -11.51
N VAL A 19 -22.58 -14.83 -12.56
CA VAL A 19 -22.15 -15.33 -13.87
C VAL A 19 -20.64 -15.21 -14.04
N ILE A 20 -20.05 -14.12 -13.56
CA ILE A 20 -18.62 -13.88 -13.57
C ILE A 20 -18.23 -13.48 -12.14
N GLU A 21 -17.31 -14.21 -11.55
CA GLU A 21 -16.87 -13.96 -10.18
C GLU A 21 -16.31 -12.52 -10.03
N GLY A 22 -16.79 -11.80 -9.02
CA GLY A 22 -16.39 -10.41 -8.76
C GLY A 22 -17.01 -9.37 -9.69
N VAL A 23 -17.89 -9.76 -10.64
CA VAL A 23 -18.51 -8.83 -11.61
C VAL A 23 -20.02 -8.77 -11.41
N THR A 24 -20.58 -7.56 -11.34
CA THR A 24 -22.02 -7.31 -11.41
C THR A 24 -22.39 -6.81 -12.80
N ILE A 25 -23.21 -7.57 -13.52
CA ILE A 25 -23.74 -7.20 -14.82
C ILE A 25 -25.11 -6.56 -14.62
N ASN A 26 -25.27 -5.27 -14.94
CA ASN A 26 -26.56 -4.57 -14.89
C ASN A 26 -27.17 -4.52 -16.29
N LEU A 27 -28.30 -5.19 -16.47
CA LEU A 27 -29.05 -5.20 -17.72
C LEU A 27 -29.91 -3.92 -17.82
N LEU A 28 -29.60 -3.06 -18.78
CA LEU A 28 -30.31 -1.80 -18.96
C LEU A 28 -31.42 -1.91 -20.01
N SER A 29 -31.22 -2.69 -21.04
CA SER A 29 -32.21 -2.90 -22.12
C SER A 29 -31.95 -4.22 -22.86
N ALA A 30 -32.98 -4.71 -23.55
CA ALA A 30 -32.84 -5.84 -24.45
C ALA A 30 -32.10 -5.42 -25.74
N SER A 31 -31.20 -6.27 -26.22
CA SER A 31 -30.49 -6.10 -27.50
C SER A 31 -30.72 -7.34 -28.39
N ALA A 32 -30.97 -7.10 -29.66
CA ALA A 32 -31.03 -8.17 -30.68
C ALA A 32 -29.63 -8.52 -31.23
N SER A 33 -28.61 -7.71 -30.91
CA SER A 33 -27.24 -7.92 -31.33
C SER A 33 -26.38 -8.35 -30.15
N ASN A 34 -25.31 -9.10 -30.42
CA ASN A 34 -24.32 -9.44 -29.41
C ASN A 34 -23.65 -8.19 -28.86
N VAL A 35 -23.48 -8.15 -27.54
CA VAL A 35 -22.74 -7.12 -26.84
C VAL A 35 -21.41 -7.74 -26.38
N ASN A 36 -20.30 -7.12 -26.74
CA ASN A 36 -19.00 -7.54 -26.24
C ASN A 36 -18.74 -6.86 -24.90
N LEU A 37 -18.47 -7.66 -23.89
CA LEU A 37 -18.03 -7.19 -22.57
C LEU A 37 -16.52 -7.37 -22.47
N THR A 38 -15.80 -6.27 -22.25
CA THR A 38 -14.37 -6.30 -21.97
C THR A 38 -14.16 -5.97 -20.49
N ILE A 39 -13.53 -6.87 -19.76
CA ILE A 39 -13.16 -6.68 -18.38
C ILE A 39 -11.66 -6.37 -18.35
N THR A 40 -11.30 -5.24 -17.77
CA THR A 40 -9.91 -4.83 -17.57
C THR A 40 -9.66 -4.58 -16.09
N ASN A 41 -8.45 -4.87 -15.62
CA ASN A 41 -8.07 -4.51 -14.28
C ASN A 41 -8.09 -2.99 -14.09
N ASP A 42 -8.71 -2.52 -13.02
CA ASP A 42 -8.60 -1.11 -12.63
C ASP A 42 -7.22 -0.88 -11.99
N ARG A 43 -6.34 -0.29 -12.80
CA ARG A 43 -4.96 0.03 -12.40
C ARG A 43 -4.85 1.40 -11.75
N SER A 44 -5.91 2.20 -11.78
CA SER A 44 -5.91 3.56 -11.24
C SER A 44 -5.96 3.56 -9.71
N ALA A 45 -6.71 2.64 -9.12
CA ALA A 45 -6.81 2.50 -7.67
C ALA A 45 -5.44 2.22 -7.02
N LEU A 46 -4.65 1.31 -7.61
CA LEU A 46 -3.30 1.02 -7.12
C LEU A 46 -2.38 2.26 -7.22
N LYS A 47 -2.45 3.00 -8.34
CA LYS A 47 -1.68 4.25 -8.52
C LYS A 47 -2.00 5.27 -7.44
N THR A 48 -3.29 5.44 -7.13
CA THR A 48 -3.76 6.34 -6.07
C THR A 48 -3.25 5.89 -4.71
N SER A 49 -3.37 4.62 -4.37
CA SER A 49 -2.88 4.09 -3.08
C SER A 49 -1.37 4.27 -2.90
N ILE A 50 -0.58 4.11 -3.98
CA ILE A 50 0.87 4.37 -3.94
C ILE A 50 1.15 5.87 -3.74
N GLN A 51 0.41 6.75 -4.42
CA GLN A 51 0.55 8.20 -4.23
C GLN A 51 0.22 8.59 -2.79
N ASP A 52 -0.89 8.10 -2.24
CA ASP A 52 -1.32 8.37 -0.86
C ASP A 52 -0.27 7.89 0.16
N MET A 53 0.36 6.74 -0.09
CA MET A 53 1.47 6.26 0.74
C MET A 53 2.68 7.19 0.68
N VAL A 54 3.06 7.66 -0.52
CA VAL A 54 4.17 8.61 -0.72
C VAL A 54 3.90 9.92 -0.01
N ASP A 55 2.68 10.45 -0.13
CA ASP A 55 2.28 11.70 0.49
C ASP A 55 2.26 11.55 2.02
N SER A 56 1.68 10.48 2.56
CA SER A 56 1.66 10.18 3.99
C SER A 56 3.07 10.06 4.60
N TYR A 57 4.00 9.42 3.88
CA TYR A 57 5.38 9.34 4.33
C TYR A 57 6.05 10.72 4.34
N ASN A 58 5.84 11.53 3.31
CA ASN A 58 6.42 12.88 3.26
C ASN A 58 5.82 13.80 4.33
N ASP A 59 4.53 13.68 4.62
CA ASP A 59 3.86 14.39 5.71
C ASP A 59 4.42 13.99 7.07
N LEU A 60 4.70 12.70 7.28
CA LEU A 60 5.36 12.20 8.48
C LEU A 60 6.75 12.82 8.66
N LEU A 61 7.54 12.97 7.60
CA LEU A 61 8.84 13.66 7.66
C LEU A 61 8.70 15.12 8.08
N LEU A 62 7.72 15.85 7.52
CA LEU A 62 7.43 17.23 7.91
C LEU A 62 7.02 17.33 9.38
N LEU A 63 6.23 16.38 9.87
CA LEU A 63 5.83 16.30 11.27
C LEU A 63 7.06 16.07 12.17
N PHE A 64 7.95 15.16 11.80
CA PHE A 64 9.18 14.91 12.53
C PHE A 64 10.13 16.12 12.52
N ASP A 65 10.25 16.83 11.41
CA ASP A 65 11.02 18.04 11.32
C ASP A 65 10.45 19.13 12.27
N ASN A 66 9.13 19.27 12.34
CA ASN A 66 8.49 20.20 13.27
C ASN A 66 8.71 19.80 14.74
N PHE A 67 8.59 18.52 15.08
CA PHE A 67 8.78 18.04 16.45
C PHE A 67 10.24 18.16 16.92
N THR A 68 11.21 18.09 16.03
CA THR A 68 12.65 18.21 16.35
C THR A 68 13.20 19.62 16.16
N ALA A 69 12.43 20.53 15.58
CA ALA A 69 12.81 21.93 15.41
C ALA A 69 12.98 22.66 16.78
N GLU A 70 13.50 23.89 16.75
CA GLU A 70 13.47 24.76 17.92
C GLU A 70 12.01 25.06 18.33
N LYS A 71 11.78 25.14 19.65
CA LYS A 71 10.45 25.40 20.20
C LYS A 71 9.97 26.79 19.76
N THR A 72 8.83 26.83 19.11
CA THR A 72 8.13 28.04 18.65
C THR A 72 6.71 28.07 19.20
N ASP A 73 5.93 29.10 18.83
CA ASP A 73 4.50 29.21 19.18
C ASP A 73 3.62 28.24 18.35
N VAL A 74 4.20 27.48 17.41
CA VAL A 74 3.50 26.44 16.67
C VAL A 74 3.27 25.23 17.59
N GLU A 75 2.06 24.73 17.61
CA GLU A 75 1.67 23.60 18.45
C GLU A 75 2.60 22.38 18.22
N MET A 76 3.09 21.80 19.31
CA MET A 76 4.01 20.67 19.35
C MET A 76 5.39 20.92 18.72
N SER A 77 5.72 22.13 18.27
CA SER A 77 7.06 22.46 17.80
C SER A 77 8.09 22.20 18.91
N GLY A 78 9.16 21.49 18.56
CA GLY A 78 10.23 21.13 19.48
C GLY A 78 9.86 20.07 20.54
N ALA A 79 8.70 19.42 20.43
CA ALA A 79 8.26 18.39 21.38
C ALA A 79 9.24 17.22 21.54
N LEU A 80 9.99 16.90 20.48
CA LEU A 80 11.01 15.86 20.42
C LEU A 80 12.42 16.40 20.16
N SER A 81 12.68 17.67 20.51
CA SER A 81 13.98 18.32 20.25
C SER A 81 15.16 17.57 20.90
N GLU A 82 14.93 16.93 22.06
CA GLU A 82 15.93 16.11 22.73
C GLU A 82 15.95 14.63 22.26
N ASP A 83 14.95 14.20 21.51
CA ASP A 83 14.77 12.83 21.02
C ASP A 83 15.13 12.64 19.54
N GLY A 84 15.96 13.50 18.97
CA GLY A 84 16.36 13.42 17.58
C GLY A 84 16.99 12.06 17.18
N ALA A 85 17.50 11.28 18.12
CA ALA A 85 17.97 9.92 17.85
C ALA A 85 16.80 8.96 17.58
N LEU A 86 15.71 9.06 18.34
CA LEU A 86 14.49 8.29 18.13
C LEU A 86 13.88 8.60 16.76
N VAL A 87 13.74 9.88 16.44
CA VAL A 87 13.17 10.31 15.15
C VAL A 87 14.01 9.78 13.98
N ARG A 88 15.35 9.86 14.05
CA ARG A 88 16.23 9.25 13.02
C ARG A 88 16.06 7.74 12.93
N PHE A 89 15.93 7.05 14.04
CA PHE A 89 15.69 5.61 14.07
C PHE A 89 14.36 5.27 13.38
N LEU A 90 13.27 5.93 13.74
CA LEU A 90 11.94 5.72 13.15
C LEU A 90 11.95 5.99 11.64
N THR A 91 12.47 7.14 11.23
CA THR A 91 12.59 7.50 9.81
C THR A 91 13.38 6.45 9.02
N ASN A 92 14.52 6.02 9.54
CA ASN A 92 15.34 5.02 8.87
C ASN A 92 14.64 3.66 8.81
N LYS A 93 14.00 3.24 9.91
CA LYS A 93 13.28 1.95 9.96
C LYS A 93 12.15 1.92 8.95
N ILE A 94 11.30 2.95 8.92
CA ILE A 94 10.18 3.06 7.99
C ILE A 94 10.69 3.07 6.55
N ARG A 95 11.68 3.92 6.24
CA ARG A 95 12.25 4.00 4.90
C ARG A 95 12.85 2.69 4.44
N THR A 96 13.66 2.03 5.26
CA THR A 96 14.28 0.75 4.88
C THR A 96 13.25 -0.33 4.65
N THR A 97 12.15 -0.35 5.38
CA THR A 97 11.05 -1.29 5.17
C THR A 97 10.31 -1.00 3.86
N ILE A 98 9.99 0.26 3.56
CA ILE A 98 9.32 0.64 2.31
C ILE A 98 10.14 0.24 1.08
N PHE A 99 11.47 0.39 1.14
CA PHE A 99 12.39 0.10 0.02
C PHE A 99 12.99 -1.31 0.05
N ALA A 100 12.55 -2.16 0.96
CA ALA A 100 12.98 -3.56 1.00
C ALA A 100 12.49 -4.33 -0.23
N ASP A 101 13.21 -5.40 -0.56
CA ASP A 101 12.72 -6.36 -1.53
C ASP A 101 11.58 -7.16 -0.91
N SER A 102 10.53 -7.40 -1.67
CA SER A 102 9.40 -8.21 -1.22
C SER A 102 9.78 -9.68 -1.11
N SER A 103 9.32 -10.33 -0.04
CA SER A 103 9.52 -11.77 0.17
C SER A 103 8.75 -12.64 -0.84
N THR A 104 7.72 -12.08 -1.48
CA THR A 104 6.88 -12.78 -2.47
C THR A 104 7.26 -12.48 -3.91
N ALA A 105 8.19 -11.56 -4.15
CA ALA A 105 8.59 -11.19 -5.50
C ALA A 105 9.19 -12.39 -6.26
N SER A 106 8.67 -12.65 -7.45
CA SER A 106 9.12 -13.77 -8.30
C SER A 106 9.44 -13.37 -9.74
N GLY A 107 9.26 -12.08 -10.09
CA GLY A 107 9.40 -11.57 -11.45
C GLY A 107 10.42 -10.45 -11.57
N SER A 108 10.15 -9.55 -12.51
CA SER A 108 11.01 -8.39 -12.80
C SER A 108 10.83 -7.23 -11.81
N ILE A 109 9.71 -7.20 -11.09
CA ILE A 109 9.38 -6.20 -10.09
C ILE A 109 9.56 -6.83 -8.72
N VAL A 110 10.57 -6.41 -7.98
CA VAL A 110 10.93 -7.00 -6.68
C VAL A 110 10.73 -6.05 -5.51
N ALA A 111 10.71 -4.74 -5.77
CA ALA A 111 10.55 -3.71 -4.75
C ALA A 111 9.82 -2.50 -5.30
N ILE A 112 9.37 -1.64 -4.40
CA ILE A 112 8.63 -0.43 -4.77
C ILE A 112 9.44 0.54 -5.64
N ARG A 113 10.77 0.51 -5.54
CA ARG A 113 11.67 1.32 -6.40
C ARG A 113 11.52 0.98 -7.89
N ASP A 114 11.16 -0.26 -8.21
CA ASP A 114 10.97 -0.72 -9.60
C ASP A 114 9.70 -0.11 -10.21
N LEU A 115 8.81 0.41 -9.37
CA LEU A 115 7.62 1.18 -9.75
C LEU A 115 7.90 2.68 -9.95
N GLY A 116 9.16 3.11 -9.96
CA GLY A 116 9.53 4.52 -10.12
C GLY A 116 9.49 5.33 -8.82
N ILE A 117 9.48 4.67 -7.66
CA ILE A 117 9.56 5.34 -6.37
C ILE A 117 11.01 5.49 -5.97
N THR A 118 11.43 6.72 -5.69
CA THR A 118 12.83 7.08 -5.38
C THR A 118 12.89 8.00 -4.17
N THR A 119 14.05 8.06 -3.53
CA THR A 119 14.32 8.97 -2.41
C THR A 119 15.22 10.11 -2.87
N ASP A 120 14.93 11.34 -2.47
CA ASP A 120 15.81 12.48 -2.69
C ASP A 120 16.88 12.61 -1.59
N GLN A 121 17.77 13.61 -1.74
CA GLN A 121 18.86 13.86 -0.79
C GLN A 121 18.40 14.26 0.63
N TYR A 122 17.14 14.68 0.79
CA TYR A 122 16.52 15.07 2.06
C TYR A 122 15.71 13.92 2.68
N GLY A 123 15.69 12.75 2.03
CA GLY A 123 14.95 11.59 2.50
C GLY A 123 13.49 11.56 2.07
N LYS A 124 12.99 12.56 1.33
CA LYS A 124 11.63 12.57 0.78
C LYS A 124 11.49 11.56 -0.35
N ILE A 125 10.33 10.92 -0.39
CA ILE A 125 9.98 9.96 -1.45
C ILE A 125 9.33 10.72 -2.61
N LYS A 126 9.70 10.34 -3.83
CA LYS A 126 9.12 10.84 -5.08
C LYS A 126 8.54 9.68 -5.87
N PHE A 127 7.41 9.91 -6.50
CA PHE A 127 6.73 8.95 -7.36
C PHE A 127 6.76 9.41 -8.81
N ASP A 128 7.50 8.67 -9.64
CA ASP A 128 7.52 8.86 -11.10
C ASP A 128 6.38 8.06 -11.72
N THR A 129 5.28 8.74 -11.98
CA THR A 129 4.08 8.10 -12.53
C THR A 129 4.27 7.60 -13.95
N THR A 130 5.24 8.12 -14.71
CA THR A 130 5.55 7.63 -16.06
C THR A 130 6.21 6.26 -15.99
N LYS A 131 7.16 6.09 -15.07
CA LYS A 131 7.79 4.77 -14.83
C LYS A 131 6.79 3.76 -14.30
N TYR A 132 5.91 4.19 -13.39
CA TYR A 132 4.83 3.36 -12.89
C TYR A 132 3.93 2.86 -14.02
N ASP A 133 3.45 3.77 -14.87
CA ASP A 133 2.56 3.42 -15.97
C ASP A 133 3.21 2.43 -16.95
N ALA A 134 4.52 2.58 -17.21
CA ALA A 134 5.28 1.62 -18.01
C ALA A 134 5.38 0.24 -17.33
N ALA A 135 5.75 0.20 -16.04
CA ALA A 135 5.86 -1.05 -15.27
C ALA A 135 4.51 -1.79 -15.21
N VAL A 136 3.42 -1.07 -15.02
CA VAL A 136 2.05 -1.62 -14.99
C VAL A 136 1.63 -2.22 -16.33
N LEU A 137 2.07 -1.62 -17.45
CA LEU A 137 1.76 -2.16 -18.77
C LEU A 137 2.52 -3.46 -19.06
N GLU A 138 3.76 -3.56 -18.61
CA GLU A 138 4.65 -4.69 -18.91
C GLU A 138 4.54 -5.84 -17.90
N SER A 139 4.37 -5.53 -16.61
CA SER A 139 4.58 -6.50 -15.53
C SER A 139 3.54 -6.41 -14.40
N TYR A 140 2.25 -6.20 -14.74
CA TYR A 140 1.20 -6.04 -13.73
C TYR A 140 1.10 -7.24 -12.76
N SER A 141 1.25 -8.47 -13.27
CA SER A 141 1.23 -9.68 -12.43
C SER A 141 2.36 -9.69 -11.41
N ASP A 142 3.56 -9.24 -11.81
CA ASP A 142 4.73 -9.18 -10.92
C ASP A 142 4.50 -8.14 -9.81
N ILE A 143 3.86 -7.00 -10.17
CA ILE A 143 3.49 -5.97 -9.19
C ILE A 143 2.51 -6.52 -8.15
N VAL A 144 1.48 -7.26 -8.60
CA VAL A 144 0.52 -7.88 -7.69
C VAL A 144 1.23 -8.88 -6.78
N THR A 145 2.07 -9.76 -7.33
CA THR A 145 2.81 -10.76 -6.55
C THR A 145 3.75 -10.08 -5.55
N MET A 146 4.46 -9.02 -5.93
CA MET A 146 5.35 -8.27 -5.06
C MET A 146 4.62 -7.61 -3.89
N LEU A 147 3.41 -7.08 -4.12
CA LEU A 147 2.65 -6.35 -3.11
C LEU A 147 1.83 -7.26 -2.19
N THR A 148 1.37 -8.41 -2.69
CA THR A 148 0.41 -9.28 -1.99
C THR A 148 1.04 -10.55 -1.45
N ALA A 149 0.35 -11.19 -0.51
CA ALA A 149 0.74 -12.49 -0.02
C ALA A 149 0.63 -13.55 -1.14
N ASP A 150 1.54 -14.52 -1.11
CA ASP A 150 1.43 -15.70 -1.97
C ASP A 150 0.28 -16.59 -1.45
N THR A 151 -0.81 -16.61 -2.19
CA THR A 151 -1.99 -17.45 -1.90
C THR A 151 -2.02 -18.75 -2.71
N SER A 152 -0.99 -19.01 -3.52
CA SER A 152 -0.93 -20.20 -4.37
C SER A 152 -0.50 -21.46 -3.62
N GLY A 153 0.04 -21.30 -2.42
CA GLY A 153 0.53 -22.38 -1.57
C GLY A 153 -0.55 -23.03 -0.69
N GLN A 154 -0.23 -24.21 -0.17
CA GLN A 154 -1.10 -24.97 0.73
C GLN A 154 -1.30 -24.30 2.10
N TYR A 155 -0.55 -23.25 2.40
CA TYR A 155 -0.55 -22.54 3.68
C TYR A 155 -0.96 -21.09 3.48
N LEU A 156 -2.27 -20.82 3.51
CA LEU A 156 -2.86 -19.47 3.48
C LEU A 156 -2.42 -18.59 4.66
N PHE A 157 -1.68 -19.14 5.61
CA PHE A 157 -1.25 -18.48 6.85
C PHE A 157 0.26 -18.56 7.08
N ASP A 158 1.06 -18.80 6.05
CA ASP A 158 2.51 -18.74 6.20
C ASP A 158 2.93 -17.28 6.47
N SER A 159 3.46 -17.05 7.66
CA SER A 159 3.92 -15.73 8.10
C SER A 159 5.09 -15.16 7.28
N ASN A 160 5.70 -15.97 6.41
CA ASN A 160 6.90 -15.62 5.67
C ASN A 160 6.63 -15.11 4.25
N ASN A 161 5.39 -15.22 3.74
CA ASN A 161 5.04 -14.87 2.36
C ASN A 161 3.90 -13.83 2.32
N LYS A 162 4.11 -12.69 2.98
CA LYS A 162 3.06 -11.68 3.16
C LYS A 162 2.99 -10.63 2.04
N GLY A 163 4.06 -10.47 1.26
CA GLY A 163 4.20 -9.39 0.30
C GLY A 163 4.52 -8.03 0.96
N LEU A 164 5.05 -7.11 0.17
CA LEU A 164 5.59 -5.85 0.67
C LEU A 164 4.57 -4.99 1.42
N ALA A 165 3.31 -4.97 0.99
CA ALA A 165 2.29 -4.17 1.67
C ALA A 165 2.05 -4.63 3.12
N GLN A 166 2.00 -5.95 3.35
CA GLN A 166 1.85 -6.49 4.70
C GLN A 166 3.14 -6.37 5.52
N ASP A 167 4.31 -6.49 4.89
CA ASP A 167 5.61 -6.31 5.55
C ASP A 167 5.74 -4.88 6.10
N ILE A 168 5.32 -3.87 5.32
CA ILE A 168 5.26 -2.48 5.75
C ILE A 168 4.27 -2.31 6.91
N ALA A 169 3.05 -2.83 6.78
CA ALA A 169 2.03 -2.75 7.83
C ALA A 169 2.53 -3.35 9.14
N THR A 170 3.07 -4.57 9.09
CA THR A 170 3.63 -5.25 10.29
C THR A 170 4.78 -4.44 10.91
N ALA A 171 5.68 -3.89 10.11
CA ALA A 171 6.78 -3.10 10.66
C ALA A 171 6.32 -1.79 11.32
N LEU A 172 5.23 -1.18 10.84
CA LEU A 172 4.62 -0.01 11.48
C LEU A 172 3.90 -0.39 12.77
N GLU A 173 3.18 -1.51 12.79
CA GLU A 173 2.55 -2.07 14.00
C GLU A 173 3.61 -2.35 15.07
N ASP A 174 4.71 -3.01 14.74
CA ASP A 174 5.81 -3.31 15.67
C ASP A 174 6.43 -2.05 16.32
N LEU A 175 6.41 -0.90 15.63
CA LEU A 175 6.93 0.36 16.17
C LEU A 175 5.98 0.98 17.20
N THR A 176 4.68 0.74 17.07
CA THR A 176 3.60 1.35 17.87
C THR A 176 2.91 0.40 18.83
N ASP A 177 3.23 -0.90 18.80
CA ASP A 177 2.70 -1.90 19.73
C ASP A 177 3.07 -1.57 21.17
N SER A 178 2.39 -2.23 22.13
CA SER A 178 2.60 -2.11 23.57
C SER A 178 4.04 -2.33 24.03
N THR A 179 4.83 -3.09 23.26
CA THR A 179 6.26 -3.33 23.47
C THR A 179 7.14 -2.56 22.46
N GLY A 180 6.52 -1.76 21.61
CA GLY A 180 7.19 -0.99 20.55
C GLY A 180 8.07 0.12 21.10
N VAL A 181 8.99 0.61 20.25
CA VAL A 181 9.94 1.63 20.67
C VAL A 181 9.27 2.96 21.02
N VAL A 182 8.16 3.29 20.38
CA VAL A 182 7.38 4.52 20.66
C VAL A 182 6.73 4.43 22.02
N THR A 183 6.01 3.35 22.31
CA THR A 183 5.31 3.12 23.58
C THR A 183 6.29 3.02 24.76
N ASN A 184 7.43 2.34 24.57
CA ASN A 184 8.46 2.29 25.60
C ASN A 184 9.06 3.67 25.90
N ARG A 185 9.17 4.53 24.87
CA ARG A 185 9.65 5.90 25.08
C ARG A 185 8.65 6.77 25.82
N GLU A 186 7.37 6.64 25.49
CA GLU A 186 6.27 7.31 26.18
C GLU A 186 6.26 6.94 27.68
N THR A 187 6.30 5.65 28.00
CA THR A 187 6.33 5.16 29.38
C THR A 187 7.55 5.69 30.15
N SER A 188 8.74 5.62 29.52
CA SER A 188 9.98 6.13 30.14
C SER A 188 10.00 7.65 30.32
N GLY A 189 9.22 8.38 29.50
CA GLY A 189 9.03 9.82 29.64
C GLY A 189 8.10 10.15 30.81
N ALA A 190 7.00 9.41 30.97
CA ALA A 190 6.06 9.56 32.06
C ALA A 190 6.72 9.27 33.43
N ASP A 191 7.51 8.19 33.50
CA ASP A 191 8.22 7.80 34.75
C ASP A 191 9.25 8.85 35.24
N LYS A 192 9.66 9.78 34.40
CA LYS A 192 10.59 10.86 34.77
C LYS A 192 9.90 12.12 35.24
N LEU A 193 8.58 12.20 35.11
CA LEU A 193 7.76 13.35 35.50
C LEU A 193 7.11 13.15 36.91
N ASP A 194 7.14 11.93 37.42
CA ASP A 194 6.73 11.54 38.80
C ASP A 194 7.95 11.53 39.73
#